data_a86111743ebd260ee05a8ffa955ff90a
#
_entry.id   a86111743ebd260ee05a8ffa955ff90a
#
_cell.length_a   1.000
_cell.length_b   1.000
_cell.length_c   1.000
_cell.angle_alpha   90.00
_cell.angle_beta   90.00
_cell.angle_gamma   90.00
#
_symmetry.space_group_name_H-M   'P 1'
#
loop_
_entity.id
_entity.type
_entity.pdbx_description
1 polymer ?
#
loop_
_entity_poly.entity_id
_entity_poly.type
_entity_poly.pdbx_seq_one_letter_code
_entity_poly.pdbx_strand_id
1 'polypeptide(L)'
;MSDGTDSPSELIRKAEAAGISLLALTDHDTISGWQAACAALTPGMDLVLGAEISCQTEAGISIHMLGLLFDPENEALLTELAKTRENRLTRMDRIIEKLNAAGIEISIEDVMAQLSDGATLGRPHLADALIAKGHVDSREAAFRALLHNGSKYYVSHYSPTPEAAIRLIKAAGGVAVIAHPYASQRGKIITAESFTSLVEAGLDGIEVDHRDHNESEKAALLRVAYSYDLAITGASDYHGSGKINQLAENTTALMQWEKLESRANNRRVVRK
;
A
#
# COMPACT_ATOMS: atom_id res chain seq x y z
N MET A 1 5.51 -9.31 0.08
CA MET A 1 5.51 -9.47 1.55
C MET A 1 5.92 -8.17 2.17
N SER A 2 5.01 -7.54 2.91
CA SER A 2 5.24 -6.28 3.62
C SER A 2 4.75 -6.40 5.06
N ASP A 3 3.68 -5.72 5.44
CA ASP A 3 3.14 -5.69 6.80
C ASP A 3 1.85 -6.51 7.00
N GLY A 4 1.47 -7.28 6.00
CA GLY A 4 0.45 -8.33 6.13
C GLY A 4 0.97 -9.55 6.89
N THR A 5 0.08 -10.23 7.62
CA THR A 5 0.43 -11.41 8.44
C THR A 5 0.32 -12.74 7.70
N ASP A 6 -0.35 -12.77 6.54
CA ASP A 6 -0.46 -13.97 5.72
C ASP A 6 0.69 -14.08 4.73
N SER A 7 1.18 -15.27 4.51
CA SER A 7 2.09 -15.54 3.39
C SER A 7 1.35 -15.38 2.04
N PRO A 8 2.06 -15.12 0.93
CA PRO A 8 1.41 -15.02 -0.38
C PRO A 8 0.57 -16.25 -0.74
N SER A 9 1.02 -17.44 -0.37
CA SER A 9 0.28 -18.69 -0.61
C SER A 9 -0.99 -18.81 0.25
N GLU A 10 -0.96 -18.32 1.47
CA GLU A 10 -2.15 -18.26 2.34
C GLU A 10 -3.16 -17.24 1.83
N LEU A 11 -2.66 -16.07 1.38
CA LEU A 11 -3.51 -15.05 0.78
C LEU A 11 -4.27 -15.58 -0.43
N ILE A 12 -3.59 -16.28 -1.35
CA ILE A 12 -4.24 -16.90 -2.53
C ILE A 12 -5.35 -17.85 -2.11
N ARG A 13 -5.08 -18.77 -1.17
CA ARG A 13 -6.10 -19.73 -0.68
C ARG A 13 -7.30 -19.03 0.00
N LYS A 14 -7.04 -17.99 0.77
CA LYS A 14 -8.09 -17.22 1.45
C LYS A 14 -8.92 -16.40 0.45
N ALA A 15 -8.28 -15.83 -0.56
CA ALA A 15 -8.96 -15.09 -1.62
C ALA A 15 -9.89 -16.00 -2.45
N GLU A 16 -9.41 -17.20 -2.81
CA GLU A 16 -10.24 -18.22 -3.47
C GLU A 16 -11.45 -18.60 -2.61
N ALA A 17 -11.24 -18.88 -1.32
CA ALA A 17 -12.32 -19.21 -0.38
C ALA A 17 -13.31 -18.04 -0.19
N ALA A 18 -12.88 -16.78 -0.36
CA ALA A 18 -13.74 -15.60 -0.35
C ALA A 18 -14.46 -15.35 -1.70
N GLY A 19 -14.26 -16.21 -2.71
CA GLY A 19 -14.90 -16.10 -4.02
C GLY A 19 -14.29 -15.02 -4.93
N ILE A 20 -13.05 -14.60 -4.68
CA ILE A 20 -12.32 -13.63 -5.51
C ILE A 20 -11.81 -14.36 -6.75
N SER A 21 -12.21 -13.90 -7.93
CA SER A 21 -11.74 -14.42 -9.22
C SER A 21 -10.51 -13.69 -9.77
N LEU A 22 -10.29 -12.45 -9.34
CA LEU A 22 -9.13 -11.62 -9.72
C LEU A 22 -8.61 -10.90 -8.47
N LEU A 23 -7.38 -11.20 -8.07
CA LEU A 23 -6.71 -10.60 -6.91
C LEU A 23 -5.55 -9.72 -7.36
N ALA A 24 -5.40 -8.52 -6.82
CA ALA A 24 -4.17 -7.74 -6.92
C ALA A 24 -3.30 -7.94 -5.67
N LEU A 25 -2.03 -8.33 -5.87
CA LEU A 25 -1.01 -8.37 -4.82
C LEU A 25 -0.16 -7.11 -4.91
N THR A 26 -0.24 -6.27 -3.88
CA THR A 26 0.31 -4.90 -3.87
C THR A 26 1.07 -4.59 -2.58
N ASP A 27 2.04 -5.42 -2.24
CA ASP A 27 2.90 -5.22 -1.07
C ASP A 27 3.62 -3.86 -1.08
N HIS A 28 3.80 -3.25 0.09
CA HIS A 28 4.49 -1.96 0.22
C HIS A 28 5.94 -1.99 -0.27
N ASP A 29 6.22 -1.19 -1.27
CA ASP A 29 7.55 -0.92 -1.84
C ASP A 29 8.36 -2.16 -2.25
N THR A 30 7.70 -3.30 -2.52
CA THR A 30 8.36 -4.57 -2.86
C THR A 30 7.55 -5.43 -3.83
N ILE A 31 8.25 -6.29 -4.56
CA ILE A 31 7.68 -7.33 -5.43
C ILE A 31 8.07 -8.74 -4.96
N SER A 32 8.66 -8.87 -3.77
CA SER A 32 9.25 -10.13 -3.28
C SER A 32 8.23 -11.27 -3.14
N GLY A 33 6.93 -10.95 -2.93
CA GLY A 33 5.84 -11.93 -2.81
C GLY A 33 5.34 -12.52 -4.13
N TRP A 34 5.70 -11.95 -5.29
CA TRP A 34 5.13 -12.28 -6.58
C TRP A 34 5.34 -13.74 -6.98
N GLN A 35 6.57 -14.25 -6.87
CA GLN A 35 6.89 -15.62 -7.26
C GLN A 35 6.10 -16.64 -6.45
N ALA A 36 6.02 -16.45 -5.13
CA ALA A 36 5.29 -17.35 -4.23
C ALA A 36 3.77 -17.31 -4.49
N ALA A 37 3.20 -16.12 -4.76
CA ALA A 37 1.80 -15.97 -5.13
C ALA A 37 1.48 -16.65 -6.47
N CYS A 38 2.32 -16.44 -7.51
CA CYS A 38 2.16 -17.10 -8.80
C CYS A 38 2.23 -18.64 -8.68
N ALA A 39 3.15 -19.16 -7.86
CA ALA A 39 3.27 -20.60 -7.62
C ALA A 39 2.04 -21.21 -6.94
N ALA A 40 1.40 -20.44 -6.05
CA ALA A 40 0.21 -20.86 -5.31
C ALA A 40 -1.11 -20.66 -6.07
N LEU A 41 -1.09 -19.94 -7.21
CA LEU A 41 -2.30 -19.63 -7.97
C LEU A 41 -3.02 -20.92 -8.39
N THR A 42 -4.34 -20.93 -8.27
CA THR A 42 -5.20 -22.08 -8.62
C THR A 42 -5.98 -21.82 -9.93
N PRO A 43 -6.41 -22.86 -10.67
CA PRO A 43 -7.24 -22.68 -11.85
C PRO A 43 -8.54 -21.94 -11.52
N GLY A 44 -8.88 -20.94 -12.34
CA GLY A 44 -10.10 -20.12 -12.17
C GLY A 44 -9.89 -18.87 -11.31
N MET A 45 -8.68 -18.65 -10.79
CA MET A 45 -8.28 -17.41 -10.13
C MET A 45 -7.17 -16.72 -10.92
N ASP A 46 -7.35 -15.45 -11.18
CA ASP A 46 -6.38 -14.60 -11.87
C ASP A 46 -5.63 -13.72 -10.87
N LEU A 47 -4.36 -13.37 -11.18
CA LEU A 47 -3.52 -12.56 -10.31
C LEU A 47 -2.96 -11.34 -11.04
N VAL A 48 -3.20 -10.18 -10.47
CA VAL A 48 -2.57 -8.91 -10.86
C VAL A 48 -1.35 -8.69 -9.99
N LEU A 49 -0.19 -8.56 -10.62
CA LEU A 49 1.05 -8.28 -9.93
C LEU A 49 1.30 -6.77 -9.87
N GLY A 50 1.53 -6.26 -8.67
CA GLY A 50 1.71 -4.85 -8.39
C GLY A 50 2.51 -4.59 -7.12
N ALA A 51 2.67 -3.32 -6.80
CA ALA A 51 3.23 -2.84 -5.53
C ALA A 51 2.49 -1.58 -5.08
N GLU A 52 2.37 -1.39 -3.78
CA GLU A 52 1.89 -0.15 -3.18
C GLU A 52 3.08 0.74 -2.85
N ILE A 53 3.29 1.77 -3.65
CA ILE A 53 4.44 2.68 -3.54
C ILE A 53 4.14 3.76 -2.52
N SER A 54 4.96 3.86 -1.49
CA SER A 54 4.88 4.93 -0.50
C SER A 54 5.34 6.24 -1.11
N CYS A 55 4.48 7.25 -1.07
CA CYS A 55 4.75 8.59 -1.60
C CYS A 55 4.53 9.66 -0.52
N GLN A 56 5.14 10.81 -0.72
CA GLN A 56 4.90 11.99 0.10
C GLN A 56 4.83 13.23 -0.77
N THR A 57 3.78 14.03 -0.57
CA THR A 57 3.67 15.34 -1.24
C THR A 57 4.69 16.32 -0.65
N GLU A 58 4.99 17.41 -1.34
CA GLU A 58 5.85 18.50 -0.83
C GLU A 58 5.31 19.09 0.49
N ALA A 59 3.99 19.06 0.69
CA ALA A 59 3.33 19.47 1.94
C ALA A 59 3.44 18.43 3.07
N GLY A 60 4.13 17.31 2.85
CA GLY A 60 4.32 16.25 3.83
C GLY A 60 3.10 15.33 4.02
N ILE A 61 2.15 15.32 3.08
CA ILE A 61 1.00 14.40 3.10
C ILE A 61 1.46 13.04 2.58
N SER A 62 1.23 11.97 3.35
CA SER A 62 1.50 10.60 2.93
C SER A 62 0.44 10.15 1.93
N ILE A 63 0.87 9.62 0.79
CA ILE A 63 0.04 9.07 -0.28
C ILE A 63 0.56 7.68 -0.61
N HIS A 64 -0.34 6.78 -0.95
CA HIS A 64 0.03 5.48 -1.50
C HIS A 64 -0.40 5.39 -2.97
N MET A 65 0.52 4.88 -3.79
CA MET A 65 0.29 4.74 -5.23
C MET A 65 0.43 3.27 -5.62
N LEU A 66 -0.66 2.66 -6.07
CA LEU A 66 -0.60 1.31 -6.62
C LEU A 66 -0.01 1.36 -8.02
N GLY A 67 1.12 0.71 -8.20
CA GLY A 67 1.64 0.36 -9.51
C GLY A 67 1.17 -1.05 -9.84
N LEU A 68 0.42 -1.23 -10.93
CA LEU A 68 -0.10 -2.53 -11.35
C LEU A 68 0.44 -2.87 -12.74
N LEU A 69 0.67 -4.15 -13.01
CA LEU A 69 1.06 -4.66 -14.34
C LEU A 69 2.35 -4.05 -14.92
N PHE A 70 3.22 -3.51 -14.09
CA PHE A 70 4.50 -2.94 -14.53
C PHE A 70 5.54 -4.03 -14.77
N ASP A 71 6.58 -3.68 -15.55
CA ASP A 71 7.73 -4.54 -15.82
C ASP A 71 8.57 -4.75 -14.54
N PRO A 72 8.71 -6.01 -14.04
CA PRO A 72 9.51 -6.31 -12.86
C PRO A 72 11.02 -6.15 -13.08
N GLU A 73 11.47 -5.91 -14.30
CA GLU A 73 12.88 -5.70 -14.67
C GLU A 73 13.19 -4.20 -14.89
N ASN A 74 12.21 -3.31 -14.72
CA ASN A 74 12.44 -1.87 -14.86
C ASN A 74 13.34 -1.35 -13.73
N GLU A 75 14.62 -1.13 -14.04
CA GLU A 75 15.65 -0.73 -13.08
C GLU A 75 15.32 0.57 -12.35
N ALA A 76 14.73 1.56 -13.03
CA ALA A 76 14.42 2.85 -12.42
C ALA A 76 13.36 2.71 -11.32
N LEU A 77 12.28 1.95 -11.59
CA LEU A 77 11.24 1.69 -10.60
C LEU A 77 11.77 0.84 -9.44
N LEU A 78 12.51 -0.24 -9.73
CA LEU A 78 13.08 -1.10 -8.70
C LEU A 78 14.07 -0.37 -7.81
N THR A 79 14.89 0.52 -8.36
CA THR A 79 15.82 1.37 -7.60
C THR A 79 15.06 2.30 -6.66
N GLU A 80 13.95 2.90 -7.10
CA GLU A 80 13.14 3.77 -6.26
C GLU A 80 12.46 3.00 -5.10
N LEU A 81 11.92 1.79 -5.39
CA LEU A 81 11.38 0.90 -4.36
C LEU A 81 12.46 0.52 -3.33
N ALA A 82 13.66 0.15 -3.78
CA ALA A 82 14.77 -0.19 -2.89
C ALA A 82 15.18 1.00 -2.00
N LYS A 83 15.32 2.19 -2.59
CA LYS A 83 15.65 3.43 -1.89
C LYS A 83 14.62 3.77 -0.80
N THR A 84 13.32 3.60 -1.11
CA THR A 84 12.24 3.81 -0.14
C THR A 84 12.36 2.83 1.03
N ARG A 85 12.63 1.53 0.76
CA ARG A 85 12.83 0.52 1.81
C ARG A 85 14.04 0.81 2.69
N GLU A 86 15.18 1.19 2.11
CA GLU A 86 16.38 1.55 2.87
C GLU A 86 16.14 2.73 3.83
N ASN A 87 15.41 3.75 3.36
CA ASN A 87 15.05 4.88 4.19
C ASN A 87 14.08 4.53 5.33
N ARG A 88 13.30 3.46 5.19
CA ARG A 88 12.46 2.94 6.28
C ARG A 88 13.30 2.37 7.43
N LEU A 89 14.45 1.74 7.17
CA LEU A 89 15.38 1.26 8.20
C LEU A 89 15.92 2.43 9.02
N THR A 90 16.52 3.42 8.36
CA THR A 90 17.05 4.62 9.03
C THR A 90 15.97 5.37 9.83
N ARG A 91 14.74 5.41 9.31
CA ARG A 91 13.60 5.97 10.02
C ARG A 91 13.28 5.19 11.28
N MET A 92 13.32 3.86 11.21
CA MET A 92 12.99 2.99 12.33
C MET A 92 13.94 3.23 13.49
N ASP A 93 15.25 3.26 13.22
CA ASP A 93 16.27 3.55 14.25
C ASP A 93 15.99 4.87 14.97
N ARG A 94 15.66 5.92 14.22
CA ARG A 94 15.34 7.23 14.80
C ARG A 94 14.04 7.24 15.63
N ILE A 95 13.05 6.45 15.26
CA ILE A 95 11.81 6.30 16.05
C ILE A 95 12.13 5.57 17.35
N ILE A 96 12.92 4.50 17.29
CA ILE A 96 13.38 3.71 18.43
C ILE A 96 14.18 4.60 19.41
N GLU A 97 15.12 5.39 18.91
CA GLU A 97 15.86 6.36 19.73
C GLU A 97 14.93 7.30 20.51
N LYS A 98 13.91 7.85 19.85
CA LYS A 98 12.92 8.74 20.49
C LYS A 98 12.06 8.03 21.53
N LEU A 99 11.66 6.79 21.28
CA LEU A 99 10.89 5.98 22.22
C LEU A 99 11.72 5.68 23.46
N ASN A 100 12.98 5.23 23.28
CA ASN A 100 13.90 4.94 24.36
C ASN A 100 14.22 6.18 25.21
N ALA A 101 14.40 7.33 24.59
CA ALA A 101 14.57 8.61 25.29
C ALA A 101 13.36 9.01 26.15
N ALA A 102 12.18 8.46 25.85
CA ALA A 102 10.96 8.64 26.61
C ALA A 102 10.69 7.51 27.63
N GLY A 103 11.63 6.58 27.81
CA GLY A 103 11.49 5.44 28.75
C GLY A 103 10.67 4.26 28.20
N ILE A 104 10.41 4.22 26.88
CA ILE A 104 9.76 3.07 26.23
C ILE A 104 10.85 2.22 25.61
N GLU A 105 11.30 1.22 26.35
CA GLU A 105 12.45 0.38 25.97
C GLU A 105 12.09 -0.59 24.83
N ILE A 106 12.68 -0.35 23.65
CA ILE A 106 12.51 -1.15 22.43
C ILE A 106 13.83 -1.13 21.64
N SER A 107 14.17 -2.22 20.97
CA SER A 107 15.35 -2.31 20.11
C SER A 107 14.99 -2.63 18.67
N ILE A 108 15.95 -2.45 17.76
CA ILE A 108 15.75 -2.84 16.36
C ILE A 108 15.59 -4.37 16.22
N GLU A 109 16.26 -5.14 17.06
CA GLU A 109 16.16 -6.60 17.10
C GLU A 109 14.75 -7.04 17.49
N ASP A 110 14.10 -6.36 18.46
CA ASP A 110 12.71 -6.61 18.84
C ASP A 110 11.77 -6.40 17.65
N VAL A 111 12.02 -5.37 16.85
CA VAL A 111 11.22 -5.06 15.65
C VAL A 111 11.51 -6.05 14.53
N MET A 112 12.78 -6.38 14.28
CA MET A 112 13.16 -7.36 13.25
C MET A 112 12.62 -8.76 13.54
N ALA A 113 12.44 -9.12 14.81
CA ALA A 113 11.82 -10.38 15.21
C ALA A 113 10.33 -10.49 14.81
N GLN A 114 9.69 -9.38 14.45
CA GLN A 114 8.28 -9.35 13.97
C GLN A 114 8.19 -9.41 12.43
N LEU A 115 9.33 -9.36 11.71
CA LEU A 115 9.32 -9.40 10.25
C LEU A 115 9.34 -10.85 9.74
N SER A 116 8.52 -11.14 8.75
CA SER A 116 8.67 -12.33 7.92
C SER A 116 9.85 -12.13 6.95
N ASP A 117 10.43 -13.22 6.48
CA ASP A 117 11.54 -13.19 5.51
C ASP A 117 11.16 -12.39 4.26
N GLY A 118 12.00 -11.41 3.92
CA GLY A 118 11.78 -10.54 2.76
C GLY A 118 10.68 -9.48 2.90
N ALA A 119 10.10 -9.32 4.11
CA ALA A 119 9.09 -8.30 4.36
C ALA A 119 9.69 -6.88 4.39
N THR A 120 8.90 -5.90 3.95
CA THR A 120 9.25 -4.48 4.04
C THR A 120 9.01 -3.96 5.45
N LEU A 121 10.04 -3.44 6.09
CA LEU A 121 9.95 -2.87 7.43
C LEU A 121 9.00 -1.66 7.47
N GLY A 122 8.12 -1.64 8.46
CA GLY A 122 7.17 -0.55 8.67
C GLY A 122 6.78 -0.35 10.13
N ARG A 123 6.07 0.74 10.41
CA ARG A 123 5.55 1.01 11.76
C ARG A 123 4.61 -0.08 12.31
N PRO A 124 3.88 -0.86 11.50
CA PRO A 124 3.14 -2.01 12.02
C PRO A 124 4.03 -3.02 12.74
N HIS A 125 5.23 -3.31 12.24
CA HIS A 125 6.18 -4.21 12.90
C HIS A 125 6.70 -3.64 14.24
N LEU A 126 6.91 -2.31 14.30
CA LEU A 126 7.21 -1.64 15.57
C LEU A 126 6.04 -1.72 16.54
N ALA A 127 4.79 -1.60 16.06
CA ALA A 127 3.61 -1.80 16.90
C ALA A 127 3.56 -3.22 17.47
N ASP A 128 3.84 -4.23 16.65
CA ASP A 128 3.88 -5.63 17.10
C ASP A 128 5.00 -5.86 18.13
N ALA A 129 6.18 -5.27 17.94
CA ALA A 129 7.26 -5.33 18.92
C ALA A 129 6.87 -4.65 20.25
N LEU A 130 6.19 -3.50 20.19
CA LEU A 130 5.68 -2.81 21.38
C LEU A 130 4.62 -3.65 22.11
N ILE A 131 3.77 -4.39 21.39
CA ILE A 131 2.82 -5.35 21.95
C ILE A 131 3.56 -6.50 22.62
N ALA A 132 4.53 -7.11 21.94
CA ALA A 132 5.31 -8.22 22.47
C ALA A 132 6.07 -7.87 23.75
N LYS A 133 6.49 -6.60 23.87
CA LYS A 133 7.15 -6.05 25.07
C LYS A 133 6.16 -5.55 26.14
N GLY A 134 4.86 -5.61 25.90
CA GLY A 134 3.83 -5.19 26.85
C GLY A 134 3.67 -3.68 27.03
N HIS A 135 4.18 -2.88 26.08
CA HIS A 135 4.01 -1.42 26.12
C HIS A 135 2.64 -0.96 25.67
N VAL A 136 1.96 -1.74 24.84
CA VAL A 136 0.60 -1.48 24.30
C VAL A 136 -0.14 -2.79 24.09
N ASP A 137 -1.49 -2.73 24.04
CA ASP A 137 -2.34 -3.93 23.94
C ASP A 137 -2.70 -4.31 22.49
N SER A 138 -2.55 -3.39 21.53
CA SER A 138 -2.92 -3.62 20.12
C SER A 138 -2.19 -2.66 19.17
N ARG A 139 -2.15 -3.02 17.88
CA ARG A 139 -1.67 -2.12 16.82
C ARG A 139 -2.44 -0.79 16.84
N GLU A 140 -3.77 -0.83 17.00
CA GLU A 140 -4.61 0.38 17.07
C GLU A 140 -4.18 1.29 18.24
N ALA A 141 -3.96 0.72 19.43
CA ALA A 141 -3.48 1.46 20.59
C ALA A 141 -2.09 2.06 20.35
N ALA A 142 -1.17 1.31 19.73
CA ALA A 142 0.16 1.80 19.35
C ALA A 142 0.07 3.00 18.40
N PHE A 143 -0.73 2.89 17.33
CA PHE A 143 -0.88 3.99 16.38
C PHE A 143 -1.55 5.21 16.99
N ARG A 144 -2.59 5.02 17.79
CA ARG A 144 -3.30 6.12 18.47
C ARG A 144 -2.40 6.89 19.44
N ALA A 145 -1.57 6.20 20.20
CA ALA A 145 -0.77 6.81 21.27
C ALA A 145 0.64 7.25 20.84
N LEU A 146 1.31 6.45 19.99
CA LEU A 146 2.76 6.57 19.76
C LEU A 146 3.14 6.77 18.29
N LEU A 147 2.48 6.07 17.35
CA LEU A 147 2.98 5.90 15.99
C LEU A 147 2.22 6.69 14.90
N HIS A 148 1.23 7.53 15.27
CA HIS A 148 0.51 8.37 14.32
C HIS A 148 1.41 9.48 13.74
N ASN A 149 1.02 10.03 12.58
CA ASN A 149 1.84 11.03 11.87
C ASN A 149 2.05 12.37 12.62
N GLY A 150 1.21 12.69 13.61
CA GLY A 150 1.35 13.86 14.48
C GLY A 150 2.08 13.58 15.81
N SER A 151 2.55 12.35 16.04
CA SER A 151 3.24 11.97 17.27
C SER A 151 4.59 12.68 17.41
N LYS A 152 4.98 12.98 18.65
CA LYS A 152 6.35 13.47 18.96
C LYS A 152 7.46 12.46 18.58
N TYR A 153 7.10 11.19 18.44
CA TYR A 153 8.00 10.13 18.01
C TYR A 153 8.06 9.99 16.49
N TYR A 154 7.17 10.66 15.76
CA TYR A 154 7.16 10.60 14.31
C TYR A 154 8.49 11.09 13.73
N VAL A 155 8.96 10.36 12.71
CA VAL A 155 10.11 10.72 11.88
C VAL A 155 9.68 10.57 10.43
N SER A 156 9.87 11.60 9.62
CA SER A 156 9.72 11.50 8.17
C SER A 156 10.86 10.68 7.58
N HIS A 157 10.62 10.07 6.44
CA HIS A 157 11.64 9.37 5.65
C HIS A 157 11.50 9.80 4.20
N TYR A 158 12.50 9.50 3.42
CA TYR A 158 12.41 9.68 1.98
C TYR A 158 11.29 8.84 1.40
N SER A 159 10.50 9.44 0.54
CA SER A 159 9.54 8.79 -0.36
C SER A 159 9.46 9.66 -1.62
N PRO A 160 9.25 9.09 -2.82
CA PRO A 160 9.03 9.88 -4.02
C PRO A 160 7.78 10.74 -3.89
N THR A 161 7.68 11.80 -4.69
CA THR A 161 6.40 12.49 -4.84
C THR A 161 5.41 11.59 -5.59
N PRO A 162 4.09 11.76 -5.38
CA PRO A 162 3.10 10.97 -6.12
C PRO A 162 3.27 11.04 -7.63
N GLU A 163 3.56 12.24 -8.17
CA GLU A 163 3.80 12.44 -9.61
C GLU A 163 5.06 11.70 -10.11
N ALA A 164 6.12 11.65 -9.29
CA ALA A 164 7.33 10.91 -9.64
C ALA A 164 7.05 9.40 -9.68
N ALA A 165 6.32 8.88 -8.67
CA ALA A 165 5.90 7.49 -8.64
C ALA A 165 5.04 7.11 -9.85
N ILE A 166 4.05 7.94 -10.20
CA ILE A 166 3.21 7.73 -11.39
C ILE A 166 4.07 7.64 -12.64
N ARG A 167 4.97 8.59 -12.85
CA ARG A 167 5.87 8.59 -14.03
C ARG A 167 6.75 7.34 -14.10
N LEU A 168 7.26 6.85 -12.97
CA LEU A 168 8.04 5.61 -12.91
C LEU A 168 7.19 4.39 -13.26
N ILE A 169 5.96 4.29 -12.73
CA ILE A 169 5.02 3.22 -13.05
C ILE A 169 4.70 3.23 -14.56
N LYS A 170 4.39 4.40 -15.12
CA LYS A 170 4.10 4.55 -16.56
C LYS A 170 5.31 4.20 -17.43
N ALA A 171 6.51 4.63 -17.06
CA ALA A 171 7.74 4.29 -17.76
C ALA A 171 8.05 2.79 -17.71
N ALA A 172 7.62 2.10 -16.65
CA ALA A 172 7.67 0.65 -16.54
C ALA A 172 6.50 -0.08 -17.28
N GLY A 173 5.67 0.66 -18.04
CA GLY A 173 4.54 0.13 -18.80
C GLY A 173 3.32 -0.28 -17.97
N GLY A 174 3.30 0.05 -16.68
CA GLY A 174 2.21 -0.23 -15.76
C GLY A 174 1.08 0.79 -15.78
N VAL A 175 0.10 0.57 -14.91
CA VAL A 175 -0.99 1.52 -14.60
C VAL A 175 -0.87 1.99 -13.16
N ALA A 176 -1.14 3.28 -12.95
CA ALA A 176 -1.06 3.93 -11.64
C ALA A 176 -2.46 4.21 -11.08
N VAL A 177 -2.72 3.73 -9.86
CA VAL A 177 -3.97 3.97 -9.14
C VAL A 177 -3.65 4.58 -7.78
N ILE A 178 -4.26 5.71 -7.43
CA ILE A 178 -4.08 6.26 -6.09
C ILE A 178 -4.92 5.48 -5.08
N ALA A 179 -4.27 4.96 -4.04
CA ALA A 179 -4.90 4.17 -2.99
C ALA A 179 -5.51 5.07 -1.90
N HIS A 180 -6.70 4.74 -1.46
CA HIS A 180 -7.47 5.34 -0.34
C HIS A 180 -7.18 6.85 -0.07
N PRO A 181 -7.27 7.74 -1.09
CA PRO A 181 -6.73 9.12 -1.02
C PRO A 181 -7.46 10.03 -0.02
N TYR A 182 -8.69 9.69 0.35
CA TYR A 182 -9.50 10.47 1.29
C TYR A 182 -9.75 9.76 2.63
N ALA A 183 -8.87 8.81 3.01
CA ALA A 183 -8.90 8.18 4.33
C ALA A 183 -8.55 9.19 5.44
N SER A 184 -9.44 10.17 5.68
CA SER A 184 -9.23 11.31 6.56
C SER A 184 -8.95 10.90 8.02
N GLN A 185 -9.44 9.74 8.44
CA GLN A 185 -9.16 9.18 9.76
C GLN A 185 -7.69 8.78 9.94
N ARG A 186 -6.94 8.54 8.84
CA ARG A 186 -5.51 8.21 8.87
C ARG A 186 -4.61 9.44 8.95
N GLY A 187 -5.14 10.66 8.73
CA GLY A 187 -4.38 11.91 8.79
C GLY A 187 -4.80 12.95 7.75
N LYS A 188 -3.83 13.77 7.33
CA LYS A 188 -4.08 14.79 6.29
C LYS A 188 -4.31 14.13 4.94
N ILE A 189 -5.29 14.63 4.21
CA ILE A 189 -5.63 14.19 2.85
C ILE A 189 -5.27 15.29 1.82
N ILE A 190 -5.14 14.89 0.57
CA ILE A 190 -4.98 15.83 -0.56
C ILE A 190 -6.31 16.48 -0.91
N THR A 191 -6.25 17.59 -1.63
CA THR A 191 -7.44 18.30 -2.15
C THR A 191 -7.83 17.80 -3.54
N ALA A 192 -9.03 18.14 -4.00
CA ALA A 192 -9.47 17.80 -5.35
C ALA A 192 -8.56 18.42 -6.44
N GLU A 193 -8.03 19.62 -6.20
CA GLU A 193 -7.12 20.32 -7.13
C GLU A 193 -5.79 19.57 -7.30
N SER A 194 -5.35 18.83 -6.28
CA SER A 194 -4.12 18.01 -6.35
C SER A 194 -4.21 16.92 -7.43
N PHE A 195 -5.40 16.50 -7.82
CA PHE A 195 -5.54 15.47 -8.86
C PHE A 195 -5.14 15.96 -10.25
N THR A 196 -5.16 17.28 -10.52
CA THR A 196 -4.71 17.81 -11.81
C THR A 196 -3.27 17.41 -12.12
N SER A 197 -2.34 17.63 -11.21
CA SER A 197 -0.93 17.26 -11.40
C SER A 197 -0.72 15.75 -11.47
N LEU A 198 -1.50 14.97 -10.73
CA LEU A 198 -1.44 13.50 -10.76
C LEU A 198 -1.91 12.96 -12.12
N VAL A 199 -2.99 13.51 -12.68
CA VAL A 199 -3.49 13.15 -14.01
C VAL A 199 -2.51 13.56 -15.11
N GLU A 200 -1.93 14.74 -15.01
CA GLU A 200 -0.87 15.19 -15.94
C GLU A 200 0.37 14.29 -15.87
N ALA A 201 0.65 13.70 -14.71
CA ALA A 201 1.72 12.71 -14.56
C ALA A 201 1.36 11.32 -15.12
N GLY A 202 0.07 11.06 -15.41
CA GLY A 202 -0.42 9.81 -16.02
C GLY A 202 -1.19 8.90 -15.06
N LEU A 203 -1.86 9.45 -14.04
CA LEU A 203 -2.75 8.68 -13.15
C LEU A 203 -3.86 8.01 -13.95
N ASP A 204 -4.07 6.72 -13.76
CA ASP A 204 -5.04 5.90 -14.51
C ASP A 204 -6.32 5.62 -13.71
N GLY A 205 -6.23 5.54 -12.39
CA GLY A 205 -7.37 5.16 -11.55
C GLY A 205 -7.31 5.76 -10.15
N ILE A 206 -8.43 5.62 -9.46
CA ILE A 206 -8.64 6.14 -8.12
C ILE A 206 -9.45 5.12 -7.30
N GLU A 207 -8.96 4.80 -6.12
CA GLU A 207 -9.66 3.95 -5.19
C GLU A 207 -10.77 4.76 -4.50
N VAL A 208 -12.01 4.37 -4.75
CA VAL A 208 -13.21 5.01 -4.21
C VAL A 208 -13.81 4.15 -3.10
N ASP A 209 -14.03 2.86 -3.40
CA ASP A 209 -14.62 1.94 -2.44
C ASP A 209 -13.53 1.38 -1.53
N HIS A 210 -13.43 2.00 -0.37
CA HIS A 210 -12.49 1.61 0.68
C HIS A 210 -13.16 1.77 2.05
N ARG A 211 -12.79 0.90 3.02
CA ARG A 211 -13.33 0.91 4.38
C ARG A 211 -13.20 2.28 5.08
N ASP A 212 -12.08 2.96 4.86
CA ASP A 212 -11.76 4.23 5.53
C ASP A 212 -12.32 5.47 4.79
N HIS A 213 -13.12 5.26 3.75
CA HIS A 213 -13.88 6.32 3.10
C HIS A 213 -15.32 6.31 3.57
N ASN A 214 -15.78 7.42 4.13
CA ASN A 214 -17.21 7.62 4.37
C ASN A 214 -17.95 8.00 3.07
N GLU A 215 -19.28 8.00 3.11
CA GLU A 215 -20.11 8.26 1.92
C GLU A 215 -19.85 9.62 1.26
N SER A 216 -19.54 10.66 2.04
CA SER A 216 -19.23 11.99 1.49
C SER A 216 -17.86 12.01 0.80
N GLU A 217 -16.88 11.29 1.33
CA GLU A 217 -15.56 11.11 0.72
C GLU A 217 -15.65 10.30 -0.58
N LYS A 218 -16.41 9.18 -0.58
CA LYS A 218 -16.68 8.41 -1.81
C LYS A 218 -17.36 9.28 -2.87
N ALA A 219 -18.39 10.04 -2.51
CA ALA A 219 -19.06 10.93 -3.43
C ALA A 219 -18.14 12.03 -4.00
N ALA A 220 -17.20 12.53 -3.20
CA ALA A 220 -16.19 13.49 -3.68
C ALA A 220 -15.20 12.84 -4.64
N LEU A 221 -14.71 11.63 -4.33
CA LEU A 221 -13.80 10.86 -5.19
C LEU A 221 -14.45 10.45 -6.51
N LEU A 222 -15.74 10.09 -6.51
CA LEU A 222 -16.48 9.82 -7.74
C LEU A 222 -16.54 11.05 -8.66
N ARG A 223 -16.75 12.25 -8.12
CA ARG A 223 -16.71 13.49 -8.92
C ARG A 223 -15.34 13.70 -9.57
N VAL A 224 -14.26 13.46 -8.82
CA VAL A 224 -12.90 13.53 -9.36
C VAL A 224 -12.72 12.49 -10.46
N ALA A 225 -13.09 11.22 -10.20
CA ALA A 225 -12.96 10.13 -11.17
C ALA A 225 -13.67 10.45 -12.50
N TYR A 226 -14.89 10.95 -12.44
CA TYR A 226 -15.65 11.33 -13.64
C TYR A 226 -15.05 12.56 -14.36
N SER A 227 -14.55 13.55 -13.60
CA SER A 227 -13.98 14.76 -14.21
C SER A 227 -12.72 14.49 -15.03
N TYR A 228 -11.96 13.46 -14.64
CA TYR A 228 -10.67 13.11 -15.27
C TYR A 228 -10.68 11.77 -16.01
N ASP A 229 -11.84 11.16 -16.21
CA ASP A 229 -11.96 9.82 -16.82
C ASP A 229 -11.05 8.77 -16.17
N LEU A 230 -10.90 8.82 -14.84
CA LEU A 230 -10.16 7.81 -14.09
C LEU A 230 -10.96 6.51 -13.96
N ALA A 231 -10.28 5.37 -13.89
CA ALA A 231 -10.92 4.14 -13.50
C ALA A 231 -11.29 4.18 -12.00
N ILE A 232 -12.47 3.67 -11.66
CA ILE A 232 -12.98 3.63 -10.29
C ILE A 232 -12.69 2.25 -9.73
N THR A 233 -11.90 2.18 -8.66
CA THR A 233 -11.56 0.92 -8.01
C THR A 233 -12.11 0.82 -6.60
N GLY A 234 -12.20 -0.41 -6.11
CA GLY A 234 -12.43 -0.74 -4.73
C GLY A 234 -11.41 -1.77 -4.26
N ALA A 235 -10.94 -1.64 -3.03
CA ALA A 235 -9.97 -2.54 -2.43
C ALA A 235 -10.28 -2.84 -0.98
N SER A 236 -9.97 -4.06 -0.58
CA SER A 236 -10.09 -4.50 0.80
C SER A 236 -8.95 -3.98 1.67
N ASP A 237 -7.79 -3.64 1.10
CA ASP A 237 -6.58 -3.29 1.87
C ASP A 237 -6.29 -4.33 2.97
N TYR A 238 -6.41 -5.62 2.58
CA TYR A 238 -6.34 -6.77 3.49
C TYR A 238 -4.91 -7.04 3.95
N HIS A 239 -4.72 -7.20 5.26
CA HIS A 239 -3.40 -7.42 5.89
C HIS A 239 -3.40 -8.64 6.83
N GLY A 240 -4.24 -9.65 6.56
CA GLY A 240 -4.37 -10.78 7.46
C GLY A 240 -4.98 -10.37 8.81
N SER A 241 -4.44 -10.88 9.91
CA SER A 241 -4.86 -10.49 11.26
C SER A 241 -4.33 -9.11 11.70
N GLY A 242 -3.49 -8.47 10.89
CA GLY A 242 -2.90 -7.16 11.19
C GLY A 242 -3.88 -5.99 11.08
N LYS A 243 -4.98 -6.15 10.35
CA LYS A 243 -6.09 -5.21 10.23
C LYS A 243 -7.42 -5.95 10.34
N ILE A 244 -8.49 -5.21 10.61
CA ILE A 244 -9.87 -5.75 10.66
C ILE A 244 -10.51 -5.91 9.28
N ASN A 245 -9.84 -5.47 8.23
CA ASN A 245 -10.29 -5.51 6.84
C ASN A 245 -10.49 -6.96 6.38
N GLN A 246 -11.58 -7.24 5.69
CA GLN A 246 -11.91 -8.56 5.20
C GLN A 246 -11.67 -8.65 3.69
N LEU A 247 -11.21 -9.82 3.21
CA LEU A 247 -11.15 -10.07 1.76
C LEU A 247 -12.54 -9.91 1.13
N ALA A 248 -12.58 -9.30 -0.05
CA ALA A 248 -13.80 -9.02 -0.82
C ALA A 248 -14.82 -8.05 -0.15
N GLU A 249 -14.47 -7.37 0.94
CA GLU A 249 -15.38 -6.36 1.51
C GLU A 249 -15.59 -5.14 0.61
N ASN A 250 -14.61 -4.83 -0.25
CA ASN A 250 -14.70 -3.89 -1.34
C ASN A 250 -14.04 -4.49 -2.58
N THR A 251 -14.64 -4.32 -3.74
CA THR A 251 -14.17 -4.90 -5.00
C THR A 251 -14.25 -3.90 -6.14
N THR A 252 -13.47 -4.14 -7.18
CA THR A 252 -13.50 -3.36 -8.43
C THR A 252 -14.47 -4.01 -9.43
N ALA A 253 -15.38 -3.24 -10.00
CA ALA A 253 -16.26 -3.73 -11.05
C ALA A 253 -15.45 -4.15 -12.29
N LEU A 254 -15.82 -5.25 -12.94
CA LEU A 254 -15.10 -5.82 -14.08
C LEU A 254 -14.81 -4.78 -15.18
N MET A 255 -15.79 -3.97 -15.55
CA MET A 255 -15.65 -2.92 -16.57
C MET A 255 -14.57 -1.87 -16.19
N GLN A 256 -14.41 -1.57 -14.89
CA GLN A 256 -13.39 -0.64 -14.42
C GLN A 256 -12.01 -1.29 -14.42
N TRP A 257 -11.94 -2.61 -14.12
CA TRP A 257 -10.71 -3.37 -14.26
C TRP A 257 -10.26 -3.44 -15.73
N GLU A 258 -11.17 -3.78 -16.65
CA GLU A 258 -10.87 -3.82 -18.10
C GLU A 258 -10.38 -2.48 -18.62
N LYS A 259 -10.93 -1.36 -18.11
CA LYS A 259 -10.46 -0.01 -18.41
C LYS A 259 -9.01 0.19 -17.94
N LEU A 260 -8.63 -0.27 -16.75
CA LEU A 260 -7.25 -0.22 -16.25
C LEU A 260 -6.33 -1.14 -17.05
N GLU A 261 -6.71 -2.41 -17.24
CA GLU A 261 -5.89 -3.39 -17.95
C GLU A 261 -5.58 -2.93 -19.39
N SER A 262 -6.52 -2.26 -20.05
CA SER A 262 -6.34 -1.72 -21.40
C SER A 262 -5.28 -0.61 -21.50
N ARG A 263 -4.96 0.05 -20.37
CA ARG A 263 -3.96 1.13 -20.28
C ARG A 263 -2.55 0.63 -19.96
N ALA A 264 -2.41 -0.67 -19.61
CA ALA A 264 -1.12 -1.29 -19.35
C ALA A 264 -0.46 -1.71 -20.67
N ASN A 265 0.85 -1.46 -20.78
CA ASN A 265 1.59 -1.70 -22.03
C ASN A 265 2.45 -2.98 -22.03
N ASN A 266 2.95 -3.45 -20.88
CA ASN A 266 3.96 -4.50 -20.82
C ASN A 266 3.48 -5.82 -20.24
N ARG A 267 2.86 -5.80 -19.06
CA ARG A 267 2.53 -7.04 -18.36
C ARG A 267 1.04 -7.34 -18.43
N ARG A 268 0.74 -8.62 -18.48
CA ARG A 268 -0.64 -9.14 -18.45
C ARG A 268 -0.95 -9.75 -17.08
N VAL A 269 -2.23 -9.88 -16.80
CA VAL A 269 -2.73 -10.67 -15.68
C VAL A 269 -2.18 -12.10 -15.76
N VAL A 270 -1.73 -12.64 -14.63
CA VAL A 270 -1.30 -14.04 -14.54
C VAL A 270 -2.53 -14.92 -14.45
N ARG A 271 -2.71 -15.82 -15.39
CA ARG A 271 -3.82 -16.79 -15.48
C ARG A 271 -3.25 -18.20 -15.39
N LYS A 272 -4.01 -19.13 -14.77
CA LYS A 272 -3.59 -20.53 -14.61
C LYS A 272 -4.65 -21.49 -15.17
#